data_4943c86f523541751a21a060f6543fc7
#
_entry.id   4943c86f523541751a21a060f6543fc7
#
_cell.length_a   1.000
_cell.length_b   1.000
_cell.length_c   1.000
_cell.angle_alpha   90.00
_cell.angle_beta   90.00
_cell.angle_gamma   90.00
#
_symmetry.space_group_name_H-M   'P 1'
#
loop_
_entity.id
_entity.type
_entity.pdbx_description
1 polymer ?
#
loop_
_entity_poly.entity_id
_entity_poly.type
_entity_poly.pdbx_seq_one_letter_code
_entity_poly.pdbx_strand_id
1 'polypeptide(L)'
;YASTVWLPAGIALSAAMRFKPEVLVGVVLGSGLNNSMIGASPWAGLLIGIGAALQAWVGARFIGDCCLRTWRCIAKIVLLGGALGCLVNSHIGPRFLALFGAIEWANLPENSARWWLGDTLGVVLFAPISLLVIDRCRQTSPKPSSPSPSCSPQS
;
A
#
# COMPACT_ATOMS: atom_id res chain seq x y z
N TYR A 1 -18.72 -3.32 -1.97
CA TYR A 1 -17.53 -3.96 -2.56
C TYR A 1 -16.20 -3.61 -1.86
N ALA A 2 -16.17 -2.81 -0.84
CA ALA A 2 -14.94 -2.44 -0.13
C ALA A 2 -15.00 -2.91 1.32
N SER A 3 -13.90 -3.50 1.83
CA SER A 3 -13.77 -3.82 3.24
C SER A 3 -13.48 -2.55 4.04
N THR A 4 -13.89 -2.53 5.30
CA THR A 4 -13.71 -1.37 6.19
C THR A 4 -12.25 -1.08 6.49
N VAL A 5 -11.38 -2.10 6.43
CA VAL A 5 -9.91 -2.00 6.62
C VAL A 5 -9.23 -2.93 5.63
N TRP A 6 -8.33 -2.37 4.81
CA TRP A 6 -7.62 -3.15 3.80
C TRP A 6 -6.16 -3.37 4.21
N LEU A 7 -5.93 -4.45 4.97
CA LEU A 7 -4.59 -4.82 5.46
C LEU A 7 -3.50 -4.81 4.39
N PRO A 8 -3.74 -5.36 3.16
CA PRO A 8 -2.70 -5.44 2.15
C PRO A 8 -2.10 -4.09 1.76
N ALA A 9 -2.84 -2.98 1.88
CA ALA A 9 -2.33 -1.65 1.54
C ALA A 9 -1.14 -1.24 2.44
N GLY A 10 -1.23 -1.48 3.75
CA GLY A 10 -0.15 -1.18 4.69
C GLY A 10 1.06 -2.09 4.50
N ILE A 11 0.83 -3.39 4.24
CA ILE A 11 1.89 -4.35 3.96
C ILE A 11 2.60 -4.01 2.64
N ALA A 12 1.86 -3.69 1.58
CA ALA A 12 2.40 -3.33 0.28
C ALA A 12 3.27 -2.06 0.37
N LEU A 13 2.80 -1.04 1.09
CA LEU A 13 3.56 0.19 1.32
C LEU A 13 4.87 -0.11 2.06
N SER A 14 4.82 -0.90 3.14
CA SER A 14 5.98 -1.27 3.93
C SER A 14 7.00 -2.06 3.12
N ALA A 15 6.52 -2.99 2.32
CA ALA A 15 7.35 -3.77 1.42
C ALA A 15 8.00 -2.89 0.35
N ALA A 16 7.25 -1.96 -0.25
CA ALA A 16 7.78 -0.99 -1.23
C ALA A 16 8.86 -0.06 -0.62
N MET A 17 8.73 0.29 0.67
CA MET A 17 9.71 1.12 1.37
C MET A 17 11.01 0.37 1.72
N ARG A 18 10.97 -0.95 1.90
CA ARG A 18 12.11 -1.74 2.43
C ARG A 18 12.76 -2.65 1.42
N PHE A 19 12.06 -3.01 0.37
CA PHE A 19 12.54 -3.92 -0.66
C PHE A 19 12.69 -3.20 -2.00
N LYS A 20 13.30 -3.87 -2.95
CA LYS A 20 13.45 -3.36 -4.32
C LYS A 20 12.11 -3.34 -5.07
N PRO A 21 12.03 -2.64 -6.21
CA PRO A 21 10.80 -2.55 -7.02
C PRO A 21 10.19 -3.90 -7.42
N GLU A 22 10.98 -4.98 -7.42
CA GLU A 22 10.50 -6.32 -7.76
C GLU A 22 9.33 -6.78 -6.86
N VAL A 23 9.26 -6.27 -5.62
CA VAL A 23 8.14 -6.59 -4.71
C VAL A 23 6.80 -6.11 -5.23
N LEU A 24 6.80 -5.07 -6.07
CA LEU A 24 5.58 -4.51 -6.66
C LEU A 24 4.88 -5.52 -7.58
N VAL A 25 5.63 -6.42 -8.22
CA VAL A 25 5.05 -7.52 -9.00
C VAL A 25 4.19 -8.41 -8.09
N GLY A 26 4.68 -8.74 -6.90
CA GLY A 26 3.92 -9.48 -5.90
C GLY A 26 2.65 -8.73 -5.44
N VAL A 27 2.71 -7.41 -5.34
CA VAL A 27 1.53 -6.58 -5.02
C VAL A 27 0.50 -6.63 -6.14
N VAL A 28 0.94 -6.52 -7.42
CA VAL A 28 0.07 -6.64 -8.59
C VAL A 28 -0.65 -7.98 -8.59
N LEU A 29 0.10 -9.07 -8.46
CA LEU A 29 -0.45 -10.42 -8.51
C LEU A 29 -1.37 -10.71 -7.31
N GLY A 30 -0.94 -10.38 -6.10
CA GLY A 30 -1.72 -10.61 -4.88
C GLY A 30 -3.02 -9.81 -4.85
N SER A 31 -2.95 -8.52 -5.14
CA SER A 31 -4.13 -7.66 -5.19
C SER A 31 -5.05 -8.03 -6.36
N GLY A 32 -4.48 -8.32 -7.52
CA GLY A 32 -5.23 -8.74 -8.70
C GLY A 32 -5.99 -10.04 -8.48
N LEU A 33 -5.31 -11.06 -7.96
CA LEU A 33 -5.92 -12.34 -7.64
C LEU A 33 -7.04 -12.18 -6.59
N ASN A 34 -6.76 -11.46 -5.50
CA ASN A 34 -7.75 -11.25 -4.46
C ASN A 34 -9.01 -10.56 -5.00
N ASN A 35 -8.87 -9.52 -5.81
CA ASN A 35 -10.03 -8.83 -6.40
C ASN A 35 -10.80 -9.73 -7.38
N SER A 36 -10.12 -10.57 -8.13
CA SER A 36 -10.76 -11.56 -9.00
C SER A 36 -11.55 -12.61 -8.20
N MET A 37 -11.03 -13.05 -7.06
CA MET A 37 -11.72 -14.02 -6.20
C MET A 37 -12.99 -13.44 -5.54
N ILE A 38 -13.06 -12.14 -5.32
CA ILE A 38 -14.23 -11.48 -4.71
C ILE A 38 -15.22 -10.91 -5.73
N GLY A 39 -15.08 -11.26 -7.01
CA GLY A 39 -16.09 -11.01 -8.04
C GLY A 39 -15.71 -10.02 -9.14
N ALA A 40 -14.49 -9.46 -9.14
CA ALA A 40 -14.00 -8.72 -10.30
C ALA A 40 -13.63 -9.69 -11.43
N SER A 41 -13.78 -9.25 -12.69
CA SER A 41 -13.21 -10.01 -13.80
C SER A 41 -11.67 -10.11 -13.66
N PRO A 42 -11.01 -11.15 -14.21
CA PRO A 42 -9.55 -11.28 -14.11
C PRO A 42 -8.80 -10.05 -14.64
N TRP A 43 -9.30 -9.42 -15.70
CA TRP A 43 -8.72 -8.20 -16.26
C TRP A 43 -8.90 -6.99 -15.35
N ALA A 44 -10.10 -6.83 -14.76
CA ALA A 44 -10.33 -5.80 -13.76
C ALA A 44 -9.43 -6.01 -12.55
N GLY A 45 -9.31 -7.26 -12.05
CA GLY A 45 -8.42 -7.61 -10.96
C GLY A 45 -6.96 -7.22 -11.24
N LEU A 46 -6.45 -7.54 -12.44
CA LEU A 46 -5.09 -7.17 -12.85
C LEU A 46 -4.87 -5.66 -12.83
N LEU A 47 -5.79 -4.90 -13.41
CA LEU A 47 -5.71 -3.43 -13.46
C LEU A 47 -5.80 -2.80 -12.07
N ILE A 48 -6.64 -3.34 -11.20
CA ILE A 48 -6.70 -2.96 -9.78
C ILE A 48 -5.38 -3.28 -9.07
N GLY A 49 -4.77 -4.43 -9.37
CA GLY A 49 -3.47 -4.81 -8.85
C GLY A 49 -2.36 -3.83 -9.26
N ILE A 50 -2.36 -3.37 -10.52
CA ILE A 50 -1.46 -2.32 -11.00
C ILE A 50 -1.69 -1.01 -10.24
N GLY A 51 -2.95 -0.63 -10.00
CA GLY A 51 -3.31 0.53 -9.19
C GLY A 51 -2.78 0.43 -7.76
N ALA A 52 -2.90 -0.74 -7.12
CA ALA A 52 -2.38 -0.99 -5.77
C ALA A 52 -0.84 -0.92 -5.71
N ALA A 53 -0.15 -1.45 -6.72
CA ALA A 53 1.30 -1.35 -6.81
C ALA A 53 1.75 0.10 -7.03
N LEU A 54 1.06 0.85 -7.88
CA LEU A 54 1.33 2.27 -8.11
C LEU A 54 1.11 3.09 -6.83
N GLN A 55 0.02 2.84 -6.10
CA GLN A 55 -0.24 3.44 -4.79
C GLN A 55 0.91 3.19 -3.80
N ALA A 56 1.35 1.94 -3.66
CA ALA A 56 2.44 1.57 -2.76
C ALA A 56 3.76 2.24 -3.18
N TRP A 57 4.07 2.28 -4.48
CA TRP A 57 5.26 2.92 -5.01
C TRP A 57 5.25 4.45 -4.80
N VAL A 58 4.14 5.11 -5.12
CA VAL A 58 3.97 6.56 -4.92
C VAL A 58 4.10 6.91 -3.44
N GLY A 59 3.41 6.17 -2.55
CA GLY A 59 3.51 6.37 -1.11
C GLY A 59 4.95 6.20 -0.60
N ALA A 60 5.61 5.12 -0.99
CA ALA A 60 7.00 4.87 -0.61
C ALA A 60 7.96 5.96 -1.13
N ARG A 61 7.73 6.45 -2.35
CA ARG A 61 8.56 7.50 -2.97
C ARG A 61 8.43 8.85 -2.26
N PHE A 62 7.23 9.21 -1.81
CA PHE A 62 7.00 10.46 -1.08
C PHE A 62 7.46 10.40 0.37
N ILE A 63 7.32 9.25 1.04
CA ILE A 63 7.78 9.08 2.40
C ILE A 63 9.31 9.08 2.45
N GLY A 64 9.96 8.44 1.48
CA GLY A 64 11.42 8.28 1.43
C GLY A 64 11.94 7.42 2.58
N ASP A 65 13.24 7.50 2.81
CA ASP A 65 13.87 6.80 3.94
C ASP A 65 13.46 7.45 5.25
N CYS A 66 12.83 6.67 6.11
CA CYS A 66 12.46 7.15 7.42
C CYS A 66 12.58 6.07 8.50
N CYS A 67 12.87 6.51 9.70
CA CYS A 67 12.99 5.68 10.89
C CYS A 67 11.74 5.85 11.76
N LEU A 68 11.05 4.75 12.08
CA LEU A 68 9.82 4.74 12.88
C LEU A 68 9.98 5.30 14.30
N ARG A 69 11.22 5.55 14.75
CA ARG A 69 11.49 6.15 16.07
C ARG A 69 11.15 7.63 16.15
N THR A 70 10.91 8.28 15.00
CA THR A 70 10.63 9.72 14.92
C THR A 70 9.15 9.93 14.59
N TRP A 71 8.46 10.79 15.33
CA TRP A 71 7.07 11.17 15.07
C TRP A 71 6.85 11.70 13.65
N ARG A 72 7.88 12.37 13.09
CA ARG A 72 7.86 12.86 11.70
C ARG A 72 7.71 11.73 10.67
N CYS A 73 8.32 10.57 10.94
CA CYS A 73 8.16 9.40 10.07
C CYS A 73 6.72 8.86 10.14
N ILE A 74 6.15 8.75 11.34
CA ILE A 74 4.76 8.32 11.52
C ILE A 74 3.82 9.28 10.81
N ALA A 75 4.02 10.60 10.98
CA ALA A 75 3.23 11.61 10.28
C ALA A 75 3.33 11.50 8.75
N LYS A 76 4.52 11.25 8.19
CA LYS A 76 4.69 11.00 6.75
C LYS A 76 3.94 9.75 6.29
N ILE A 77 4.01 8.65 7.04
CA ILE A 77 3.29 7.43 6.70
C ILE A 77 1.78 7.68 6.68
N VAL A 78 1.25 8.37 7.69
CA VAL A 78 -0.18 8.67 7.79
C VAL A 78 -0.63 9.63 6.67
N LEU A 79 0.08 10.73 6.46
CA LEU A 79 -0.33 11.78 5.54
C LEU A 79 0.02 11.44 4.09
N LEU A 80 1.26 11.04 3.83
CA LEU A 80 1.75 10.82 2.46
C LEU A 80 1.46 9.40 1.97
N GLY A 81 1.61 8.39 2.84
CA GLY A 81 1.30 7.00 2.49
C GLY A 81 -0.19 6.71 2.57
N GLY A 82 -0.85 7.10 3.66
CA GLY A 82 -2.28 6.90 3.88
C GLY A 82 -3.12 7.89 3.10
N ALA A 83 -3.25 9.13 3.58
CA ALA A 83 -4.23 10.07 3.05
C ALA A 83 -4.00 10.40 1.56
N LEU A 84 -2.76 10.72 1.15
CA LEU A 84 -2.46 11.09 -0.24
C LEU A 84 -2.16 9.88 -1.13
N GLY A 85 -1.35 8.92 -0.66
CA GLY A 85 -0.99 7.76 -1.45
C GLY A 85 -2.21 6.91 -1.83
N CYS A 86 -3.14 6.70 -0.90
CA CYS A 86 -4.34 5.90 -1.12
C CYS A 86 -5.34 6.53 -2.10
N LEU A 87 -5.23 7.82 -2.40
CA LEU A 87 -6.02 8.44 -3.47
C LEU A 87 -5.77 7.78 -4.84
N VAL A 88 -4.55 7.30 -5.10
CA VAL A 88 -4.20 6.71 -6.38
C VAL A 88 -5.11 5.52 -6.70
N ASN A 89 -5.12 4.51 -5.84
CA ASN A 89 -5.90 3.30 -6.11
C ASN A 89 -7.41 3.50 -5.90
N SER A 90 -7.82 4.39 -4.98
CA SER A 90 -9.23 4.71 -4.78
C SER A 90 -9.87 5.39 -6.00
N HIS A 91 -9.05 6.01 -6.85
CA HIS A 91 -9.51 6.55 -8.14
C HIS A 91 -9.42 5.52 -9.26
N ILE A 92 -8.44 4.64 -9.26
CA ILE A 92 -8.19 3.66 -10.32
C ILE A 92 -9.15 2.47 -10.17
N GLY A 93 -9.16 1.82 -9.01
CA GLY A 93 -9.84 0.55 -8.78
C GLY A 93 -11.34 0.58 -9.06
N PRO A 94 -12.13 1.48 -8.42
CA PRO A 94 -13.57 1.53 -8.65
C PRO A 94 -13.95 1.86 -10.09
N ARG A 95 -13.13 2.63 -10.82
CA ARG A 95 -13.37 2.91 -12.24
C ARG A 95 -13.26 1.66 -13.10
N PHE A 96 -12.27 0.81 -12.82
CA PHE A 96 -12.17 -0.47 -13.52
C PHE A 96 -13.31 -1.41 -13.14
N LEU A 97 -13.75 -1.43 -11.87
CA LEU A 97 -14.94 -2.19 -11.49
C LEU A 97 -16.18 -1.72 -12.25
N ALA A 98 -16.38 -0.41 -12.40
CA ALA A 98 -17.49 0.15 -13.16
C ALA A 98 -17.37 -0.15 -14.66
N LEU A 99 -16.16 -0.04 -15.23
CA LEU A 99 -15.89 -0.32 -16.64
C LEU A 99 -16.19 -1.78 -17.01
N PHE A 100 -15.90 -2.71 -16.10
CA PHE A 100 -16.17 -4.14 -16.30
C PHE A 100 -17.54 -4.59 -15.74
N GLY A 101 -18.40 -3.64 -15.37
CA GLY A 101 -19.79 -3.92 -14.96
C GLY A 101 -19.95 -4.54 -13.57
N ALA A 102 -18.91 -4.53 -12.74
CA ALA A 102 -18.98 -5.05 -11.38
C ALA A 102 -19.68 -4.09 -10.40
N ILE A 103 -19.69 -2.80 -10.71
CA ILE A 103 -20.44 -1.76 -9.99
C ILE A 103 -21.09 -0.79 -10.99
N GLU A 104 -22.15 -0.11 -10.57
CA GLU A 104 -22.77 0.94 -11.36
C GLU A 104 -21.98 2.25 -11.29
N TRP A 105 -21.93 3.00 -12.39
CA TRP A 105 -21.25 4.29 -12.45
C TRP A 105 -21.81 5.32 -11.46
N ALA A 106 -23.11 5.25 -11.16
CA ALA A 106 -23.75 6.10 -10.15
C ALA A 106 -23.15 5.91 -8.75
N ASN A 107 -22.68 4.70 -8.44
CA ASN A 107 -22.11 4.35 -7.14
C ASN A 107 -20.57 4.60 -7.07
N LEU A 108 -19.98 5.15 -8.13
CA LEU A 108 -18.53 5.36 -8.21
C LEU A 108 -17.98 6.26 -7.08
N PRO A 109 -18.59 7.43 -6.77
CA PRO A 109 -18.07 8.31 -5.73
C PRO A 109 -18.05 7.63 -4.35
N GLU A 110 -19.13 6.92 -4.01
CA GLU A 110 -19.24 6.21 -2.74
C GLU A 110 -18.21 5.08 -2.64
N ASN A 111 -18.06 4.27 -3.68
CA ASN A 111 -17.06 3.20 -3.71
C ASN A 111 -15.64 3.75 -3.63
N SER A 112 -15.33 4.86 -4.32
CA SER A 112 -14.02 5.52 -4.24
C SER A 112 -13.72 6.01 -2.83
N ALA A 113 -14.69 6.61 -2.15
CA ALA A 113 -14.54 7.08 -0.77
C ALA A 113 -14.33 5.91 0.19
N ARG A 114 -15.09 4.83 0.06
CA ARG A 114 -14.95 3.62 0.87
C ARG A 114 -13.58 2.95 0.67
N TRP A 115 -13.10 2.89 -0.57
CA TRP A 115 -11.77 2.37 -0.88
C TRP A 115 -10.67 3.22 -0.27
N TRP A 116 -10.76 4.54 -0.45
CA TRP A 116 -9.79 5.45 0.16
C TRP A 116 -9.73 5.30 1.68
N LEU A 117 -10.86 5.21 2.36
CA LEU A 117 -10.92 4.98 3.80
C LEU A 117 -10.32 3.64 4.19
N GLY A 118 -10.69 2.55 3.51
CA GLY A 118 -10.20 1.20 3.80
C GLY A 118 -8.68 1.09 3.62
N ASP A 119 -8.15 1.61 2.53
CA ASP A 119 -6.71 1.63 2.25
C ASP A 119 -5.95 2.52 3.24
N THR A 120 -6.49 3.71 3.54
CA THR A 120 -5.89 4.63 4.52
C THR A 120 -5.82 4.01 5.91
N LEU A 121 -6.90 3.40 6.39
CA LEU A 121 -6.91 2.69 7.67
C LEU A 121 -5.94 1.50 7.65
N GLY A 122 -5.88 0.76 6.54
CA GLY A 122 -4.91 -0.31 6.33
C GLY A 122 -3.46 0.19 6.44
N VAL A 123 -3.14 1.31 5.82
CA VAL A 123 -1.80 1.93 5.90
C VAL A 123 -1.51 2.41 7.32
N VAL A 124 -2.42 3.14 7.96
CA VAL A 124 -2.20 3.72 9.29
C VAL A 124 -1.97 2.64 10.34
N LEU A 125 -2.72 1.54 10.28
CA LEU A 125 -2.64 0.46 11.27
C LEU A 125 -1.51 -0.52 10.95
N PHE A 126 -1.39 -0.94 9.71
CA PHE A 126 -0.52 -2.07 9.36
C PHE A 126 0.85 -1.67 8.81
N ALA A 127 1.03 -0.46 8.26
CA ALA A 127 2.35 -0.07 7.78
C ALA A 127 3.38 0.06 8.91
N PRO A 128 3.10 0.70 10.06
CA PRO A 128 4.06 0.74 11.16
C PRO A 128 4.40 -0.65 11.70
N ILE A 129 3.40 -1.53 11.86
CA ILE A 129 3.58 -2.89 12.36
C ILE A 129 4.45 -3.69 11.39
N SER A 130 4.12 -3.67 10.10
CA SER A 130 4.86 -4.39 9.06
C SER A 130 6.30 -3.91 8.95
N LEU A 131 6.54 -2.60 9.03
CA LEU A 131 7.90 -2.04 9.03
C LEU A 131 8.71 -2.52 10.24
N LEU A 132 8.12 -2.54 11.44
CA LEU A 132 8.78 -3.06 12.64
C LEU A 132 9.15 -4.53 12.49
N VAL A 133 8.24 -5.35 11.97
CA VAL A 133 8.49 -6.78 11.74
C VAL A 133 9.61 -6.97 10.71
N ILE A 134 9.54 -6.28 9.57
CA ILE A 134 10.55 -6.37 8.50
C ILE A 134 11.92 -5.93 9.03
N ASP A 135 11.99 -4.81 9.75
CA ASP A 135 13.24 -4.28 10.29
C ASP A 135 13.84 -5.23 11.35
N ARG A 136 13.00 -5.87 12.18
CA ARG A 136 13.44 -6.92 13.13
C ARG A 136 13.99 -8.16 12.42
N CYS A 137 13.26 -8.67 11.44
CA CYS A 137 13.71 -9.84 10.66
C CYS A 137 15.03 -9.58 9.94
N ARG A 138 15.24 -8.36 9.45
CA ARG A 138 16.51 -7.97 8.81
C ARG A 138 17.68 -7.89 9.79
N GLN A 139 17.45 -7.52 11.04
CA GLN A 139 18.49 -7.45 12.07
C GLN A 139 18.92 -8.84 12.56
N THR A 140 18.01 -9.82 12.55
CA THR A 140 18.28 -11.20 12.98
C THR A 140 18.87 -12.09 11.90
N SER A 141 18.83 -11.67 10.62
CA SER A 141 19.46 -12.43 9.52
C SER A 141 20.97 -12.18 9.49
N PRO A 142 21.85 -13.22 9.50
CA PRO A 142 23.30 -13.05 9.41
C PRO A 142 23.63 -12.42 8.05
N LYS A 143 24.32 -11.28 8.10
CA LYS A 143 24.54 -10.35 7.01
C LYS A 143 25.71 -10.76 6.11
N PRO A 144 25.60 -10.61 4.77
CA PRO A 144 26.70 -10.14 3.97
C PRO A 144 26.76 -8.61 4.08
N SER A 145 27.95 -8.11 4.31
CA SER A 145 28.32 -6.74 4.61
C SER A 145 27.78 -5.68 3.62
N SER A 146 26.70 -4.99 3.98
CA SER A 146 26.36 -3.70 3.42
C SER A 146 25.89 -2.78 4.56
N PRO A 147 26.29 -1.49 4.58
CA PRO A 147 25.98 -0.61 5.70
C PRO A 147 24.45 -0.38 5.79
N SER A 148 23.89 -0.66 6.96
CA SER A 148 22.54 -0.25 7.30
C SER A 148 22.46 1.28 7.28
N PRO A 149 21.34 1.89 6.79
CA PRO A 149 21.12 3.31 7.02
C PRO A 149 21.14 3.54 8.54
N SER A 150 22.20 4.18 9.01
CA SER A 150 22.34 4.54 10.41
C SER A 150 21.22 5.56 10.74
N CYS A 151 20.29 5.18 11.62
CA CYS A 151 19.41 6.13 12.28
C CYS A 151 20.28 6.97 13.23
N SER A 152 21.03 7.94 12.69
CA SER A 152 21.62 8.98 13.51
C SER A 152 20.51 9.89 14.02
N PRO A 153 20.46 10.19 15.32
CA PRO A 153 19.54 11.17 15.85
C PRO A 153 19.95 12.55 15.30
N GLN A 154 19.16 13.08 14.39
CA GLN A 154 19.29 14.49 14.06
C GLN A 154 18.50 15.27 15.11
N SER A 155 19.26 16.00 15.91
CA SER A 155 18.83 17.02 16.88
C SER A 155 17.89 18.05 16.27
#